data_3d14c8718dc8427c6a86862001738783
#
_entry.id   3d14c8718dc8427c6a86862001738783
#
_cell.length_a   1.000
_cell.length_b   1.000
_cell.length_c   1.000
_cell.angle_alpha   90.00
_cell.angle_beta   90.00
_cell.angle_gamma   90.00
#
_symmetry.space_group_name_H-M   'P 1'
#
loop_
_entity.id
_entity.type
_entity.pdbx_description
1 polymer ?
#
loop_
_entity_poly.entity_id
_entity_poly.type
_entity_poly.pdbx_seq_one_letter_code
_entity_poly.pdbx_strand_id
1 'polypeptide(L)'
;DGWAYDIGYGGVDHVLASGKDINIMVFDTEVYSNTGGQSSKATKTGATAQFAAGGKETKKKDLAGMAMSYGYVYVAQIAMGADFNQTVKAITEAEAYPGPSLIIAYAPCINHGIKKGMSKAQTEEQLAVECGYWNNFRFNPGAEGDKFFLDSKEPKKEDYQAFLDGEVRYNALKRANPEKAEKLFAINEQEAMERYAYLKKLVDVYKAEE
;
A
#
# COMPACT_ATOMS: atom_id res chain seq x y z
N ASP A 1 8.67 2.30 -6.37
CA ASP A 1 7.98 1.01 -6.18
C ASP A 1 8.28 -0.02 -7.26
N GLY A 2 8.39 0.37 -8.51
CA GLY A 2 8.74 -0.53 -9.60
C GLY A 2 10.01 -1.33 -9.32
N TRP A 3 11.01 -0.71 -8.69
CA TRP A 3 12.19 -1.40 -8.21
C TRP A 3 11.82 -2.46 -7.15
N ALA A 4 11.18 -2.06 -6.03
CA ALA A 4 10.93 -2.95 -4.89
C ALA A 4 9.92 -4.06 -5.20
N TYR A 5 8.90 -3.78 -6.01
CA TYR A 5 7.86 -4.76 -6.35
C TYR A 5 8.24 -5.67 -7.52
N ASP A 6 9.12 -5.22 -8.43
CA ASP A 6 9.45 -5.88 -9.68
C ASP A 6 10.94 -6.19 -9.84
N ILE A 7 11.68 -5.33 -10.57
CA ILE A 7 13.03 -5.65 -11.05
C ILE A 7 14.08 -5.75 -9.92
N GLY A 8 13.88 -5.05 -8.82
CA GLY A 8 14.79 -5.05 -7.66
C GLY A 8 14.30 -5.93 -6.50
N TYR A 9 13.15 -6.60 -6.66
CA TYR A 9 12.58 -7.40 -5.56
C TYR A 9 13.55 -8.47 -5.03
N GLY A 10 14.29 -9.14 -5.89
CA GLY A 10 15.30 -10.11 -5.46
C GLY A 10 16.40 -9.50 -4.58
N GLY A 11 16.75 -8.23 -4.80
CA GLY A 11 17.68 -7.50 -3.94
C GLY A 11 17.05 -7.12 -2.60
N VAL A 12 15.80 -6.67 -2.60
CA VAL A 12 15.03 -6.40 -1.36
C VAL A 12 14.91 -7.66 -0.52
N ASP A 13 14.49 -8.76 -1.14
CA ASP A 13 14.35 -10.06 -0.51
C ASP A 13 15.69 -10.53 0.12
N HIS A 14 16.79 -10.42 -0.62
CA HIS A 14 18.13 -10.77 -0.13
C HIS A 14 18.54 -9.93 1.10
N VAL A 15 18.28 -8.61 1.07
CA VAL A 15 18.60 -7.72 2.20
C VAL A 15 17.78 -8.09 3.43
N LEU A 16 16.48 -8.30 3.28
CA LEU A 16 15.59 -8.73 4.38
C LEU A 16 16.02 -10.09 4.94
N ALA A 17 16.36 -11.03 4.07
CA ALA A 17 16.83 -12.37 4.45
C ALA A 17 18.18 -12.34 5.19
N SER A 18 18.99 -11.30 5.02
CA SER A 18 20.31 -11.19 5.67
C SER A 18 20.24 -11.06 7.19
N GLY A 19 19.10 -10.67 7.75
CA GLY A 19 18.93 -10.41 9.18
C GLY A 19 19.75 -9.23 9.71
N LYS A 20 20.34 -8.42 8.82
CA LYS A 20 21.11 -7.24 9.21
C LYS A 20 20.21 -6.11 9.66
N ASP A 21 20.70 -5.29 10.57
CA ASP A 21 20.06 -4.05 11.00
C ASP A 21 20.13 -3.02 9.87
N ILE A 22 19.09 -2.99 9.05
CA ILE A 22 18.97 -2.12 7.87
C ILE A 22 17.51 -1.69 7.73
N ASN A 23 17.28 -0.39 7.59
CA ASN A 23 15.97 0.18 7.30
C ASN A 23 15.79 0.38 5.79
N ILE A 24 14.74 -0.21 5.22
CA ILE A 24 14.33 -0.01 3.83
C ILE A 24 13.03 0.78 3.83
N MET A 25 13.01 1.95 3.19
CA MET A 25 11.79 2.70 2.93
C MET A 25 11.43 2.64 1.45
N VAL A 26 10.25 2.13 1.16
CA VAL A 26 9.69 2.05 -0.19
C VAL A 26 8.61 3.10 -0.36
N PHE A 27 8.83 4.06 -1.27
CA PHE A 27 7.77 4.97 -1.70
C PHE A 27 6.90 4.28 -2.75
N ASP A 28 5.71 3.87 -2.34
CA ASP A 28 4.76 3.15 -3.19
C ASP A 28 3.95 4.12 -4.02
N THR A 29 4.44 4.42 -5.21
CA THR A 29 3.79 5.28 -6.20
C THR A 29 2.85 4.51 -7.13
N GLU A 30 2.73 3.20 -6.94
CA GLU A 30 1.85 2.26 -7.68
C GLU A 30 2.11 2.20 -9.21
N VAL A 31 3.19 2.81 -9.68
CA VAL A 31 3.69 2.77 -11.06
C VAL A 31 5.21 2.95 -11.08
N TYR A 32 5.87 2.65 -12.20
CA TYR A 32 7.24 3.12 -12.46
C TYR A 32 7.23 4.64 -12.69
N SER A 33 7.32 5.43 -11.62
CA SER A 33 7.14 6.88 -11.70
C SER A 33 8.26 7.60 -12.44
N ASN A 34 9.52 7.21 -12.20
CA ASN A 34 10.70 7.89 -12.76
C ASN A 34 10.90 7.64 -14.26
N THR A 35 10.38 6.54 -14.79
CA THR A 35 10.58 6.13 -16.20
C THR A 35 9.40 6.47 -17.10
N GLY A 36 8.28 6.96 -16.55
CA GLY A 36 7.14 7.43 -17.33
C GLY A 36 5.81 6.77 -17.05
N GLY A 37 5.60 6.20 -15.87
CA GLY A 37 4.28 5.73 -15.44
C GLY A 37 3.88 4.34 -15.96
N GLN A 38 4.85 3.45 -16.13
CA GLN A 38 4.56 2.06 -16.52
C GLN A 38 3.89 1.29 -15.38
N SER A 39 3.03 0.36 -15.74
CA SER A 39 2.41 -0.56 -14.78
C SER A 39 3.47 -1.43 -14.11
N SER A 40 3.35 -1.58 -12.80
CA SER A 40 4.16 -2.45 -11.96
C SER A 40 3.31 -3.49 -11.24
N LYS A 41 3.92 -4.37 -10.45
CA LYS A 41 3.18 -5.26 -9.53
C LYS A 41 2.54 -4.49 -8.36
N ALA A 42 2.94 -3.24 -8.13
CA ALA A 42 2.30 -2.34 -7.18
C ALA A 42 1.02 -1.68 -7.70
N THR A 43 0.82 -1.66 -9.02
CA THR A 43 -0.38 -1.07 -9.64
C THR A 43 -1.61 -1.87 -9.28
N LYS A 44 -2.67 -1.21 -8.84
CA LYS A 44 -3.93 -1.85 -8.46
C LYS A 44 -4.82 -2.19 -9.66
N THR A 45 -5.71 -3.14 -9.45
CA THR A 45 -6.73 -3.56 -10.42
C THR A 45 -7.54 -2.37 -10.93
N GLY A 46 -7.73 -2.29 -12.24
CA GLY A 46 -8.48 -1.22 -12.91
C GLY A 46 -7.72 0.08 -13.15
N ALA A 47 -6.55 0.31 -12.53
CA ALA A 47 -5.75 1.48 -12.83
C ALA A 47 -5.13 1.39 -14.23
N THR A 48 -5.21 2.47 -15.01
CA THR A 48 -4.50 2.60 -16.28
C THR A 48 -3.09 3.10 -16.06
N ALA A 49 -2.15 2.60 -16.84
CA ALA A 49 -0.75 2.98 -16.85
C ALA A 49 -0.16 2.66 -18.23
N GLN A 50 1.09 3.06 -18.48
CA GLN A 50 1.83 2.56 -19.62
C GLN A 50 1.90 1.03 -19.54
N PHE A 51 1.68 0.34 -20.66
CA PHE A 51 1.52 -1.13 -20.78
C PHE A 51 0.28 -1.72 -20.11
N ALA A 52 -0.61 -0.87 -19.56
CA ALA A 52 -1.89 -1.26 -19.02
C ALA A 52 -2.99 -0.23 -19.38
N ALA A 53 -3.06 0.17 -20.65
CA ALA A 53 -4.02 1.17 -21.15
C ALA A 53 -5.48 0.71 -20.97
N GLY A 54 -5.74 -0.60 -21.02
CA GLY A 54 -7.06 -1.21 -20.78
C GLY A 54 -7.37 -1.50 -19.30
N GLY A 55 -6.63 -0.89 -18.37
CA GLY A 55 -6.72 -1.17 -16.93
C GLY A 55 -5.99 -2.47 -16.55
N LYS A 56 -5.28 -2.45 -15.43
CA LYS A 56 -4.60 -3.64 -14.92
C LYS A 56 -5.64 -4.66 -14.44
N GLU A 57 -5.47 -5.92 -14.79
CA GLU A 57 -6.42 -7.01 -14.48
C GLU A 57 -5.97 -7.87 -13.29
N THR A 58 -4.73 -7.72 -12.84
CA THR A 58 -4.16 -8.53 -11.75
C THR A 58 -4.05 -7.72 -10.47
N LYS A 59 -4.28 -8.39 -9.34
CA LYS A 59 -4.17 -7.83 -7.98
C LYS A 59 -2.76 -7.26 -7.71
N LYS A 60 -2.70 -6.22 -6.89
CA LYS A 60 -1.45 -5.68 -6.36
C LYS A 60 -0.70 -6.74 -5.55
N LYS A 61 0.63 -6.84 -5.77
CA LYS A 61 1.52 -7.69 -4.98
C LYS A 61 1.54 -7.23 -3.52
N ASP A 62 1.38 -8.17 -2.60
CA ASP A 62 1.48 -7.88 -1.16
C ASP A 62 2.94 -7.96 -0.68
N LEU A 63 3.71 -6.91 -0.94
CA LEU A 63 5.11 -6.82 -0.53
C LEU A 63 5.26 -6.89 1.00
N ALA A 64 4.34 -6.25 1.73
CA ALA A 64 4.34 -6.27 3.20
C ALA A 64 4.12 -7.69 3.74
N GLY A 65 3.12 -8.41 3.25
CA GLY A 65 2.84 -9.79 3.65
C GLY A 65 4.00 -10.73 3.36
N MET A 66 4.68 -10.55 2.21
CA MET A 66 5.88 -11.31 1.87
C MET A 66 7.02 -11.04 2.85
N ALA A 67 7.26 -9.78 3.24
CA ALA A 67 8.27 -9.42 4.23
C ALA A 67 7.92 -9.96 5.63
N MET A 68 6.65 -9.88 6.04
CA MET A 68 6.17 -10.44 7.31
C MET A 68 6.38 -11.95 7.42
N SER A 69 6.37 -12.68 6.30
CA SER A 69 6.56 -14.14 6.28
C SER A 69 7.94 -14.59 6.78
N TYR A 70 8.94 -13.71 6.81
CA TYR A 70 10.24 -13.99 7.44
C TYR A 70 10.16 -14.17 8.97
N GLY A 71 9.14 -13.58 9.62
CA GLY A 71 8.93 -13.70 11.07
C GLY A 71 9.89 -12.87 11.94
N TYR A 72 10.93 -12.27 11.36
CA TYR A 72 11.92 -11.42 12.05
C TYR A 72 12.15 -10.07 11.39
N VAL A 73 11.34 -9.70 10.42
CA VAL A 73 11.40 -8.39 9.74
C VAL A 73 10.35 -7.48 10.34
N TYR A 74 10.75 -6.29 10.81
CA TYR A 74 9.78 -5.24 11.14
C TYR A 74 9.14 -4.73 9.87
N VAL A 75 7.79 -4.62 9.83
CA VAL A 75 7.07 -4.16 8.66
C VAL A 75 6.04 -3.10 9.02
N ALA A 76 6.03 -1.99 8.31
CA ALA A 76 4.99 -0.98 8.45
C ALA A 76 4.45 -0.51 7.09
N GLN A 77 3.16 -0.25 7.02
CA GLN A 77 2.54 0.55 5.98
C GLN A 77 2.09 1.89 6.56
N ILE A 78 2.42 2.97 5.87
CA ILE A 78 2.17 4.33 6.31
C ILE A 78 1.57 5.17 5.19
N ALA A 79 0.81 6.21 5.57
CA ALA A 79 0.37 7.29 4.72
C ALA A 79 0.42 8.57 5.56
N MET A 80 1.44 9.41 5.32
CA MET A 80 1.75 10.57 6.16
C MET A 80 0.59 11.57 6.22
N GLY A 81 -0.09 11.79 5.09
CA GLY A 81 -1.24 12.69 5.02
C GLY A 81 -2.49 12.18 5.76
N ALA A 82 -2.57 10.86 6.00
CA ALA A 82 -3.66 10.28 6.77
C ALA A 82 -3.39 10.29 8.29
N ASP A 83 -2.17 9.97 8.70
CA ASP A 83 -1.76 9.97 10.10
C ASP A 83 -0.24 10.22 10.24
N PHE A 84 0.09 11.46 10.54
CA PHE A 84 1.48 11.87 10.77
C PHE A 84 2.08 11.21 12.01
N ASN A 85 1.32 11.06 13.08
CA ASN A 85 1.80 10.45 14.33
C ASN A 85 2.12 8.96 14.14
N GLN A 86 1.27 8.24 13.41
CA GLN A 86 1.52 6.84 13.04
C GLN A 86 2.78 6.72 12.17
N THR A 87 2.99 7.63 11.23
CA THR A 87 4.18 7.68 10.38
C THR A 87 5.45 7.86 11.22
N VAL A 88 5.49 8.84 12.12
CA VAL A 88 6.63 9.07 13.03
C VAL A 88 6.87 7.86 13.93
N LYS A 89 5.81 7.28 14.49
CA LYS A 89 5.89 6.09 15.33
C LYS A 89 6.49 4.91 14.59
N ALA A 90 6.02 4.62 13.38
CA ALA A 90 6.51 3.52 12.55
C ALA A 90 8.02 3.67 12.22
N ILE A 91 8.47 4.89 11.89
CA ILE A 91 9.87 5.17 11.62
C ILE A 91 10.72 5.01 12.90
N THR A 92 10.25 5.53 14.05
CA THR A 92 10.95 5.40 15.33
C THR A 92 11.07 3.95 15.76
N GLU A 93 10.02 3.15 15.59
CA GLU A 93 10.04 1.72 15.91
C GLU A 93 10.98 0.94 14.98
N ALA A 94 11.00 1.27 13.67
CA ALA A 94 11.92 0.66 12.71
C ALA A 94 13.39 0.99 13.03
N GLU A 95 13.68 2.22 13.42
CA GLU A 95 15.03 2.67 13.80
C GLU A 95 15.53 1.99 15.10
N ALA A 96 14.62 1.71 16.03
CA ALA A 96 14.93 1.03 17.28
C ALA A 96 14.98 -0.50 17.15
N TYR A 97 14.48 -1.06 16.06
CA TYR A 97 14.40 -2.50 15.85
C TYR A 97 15.77 -3.09 15.48
N PRO A 98 16.31 -4.08 16.26
CA PRO A 98 17.65 -4.61 16.04
C PRO A 98 17.68 -5.68 14.91
N GLY A 99 17.19 -5.34 13.73
CA GLY A 99 17.09 -6.22 12.58
C GLY A 99 16.58 -5.49 11.33
N PRO A 100 16.30 -6.22 10.24
CA PRO A 100 15.83 -5.60 9.03
C PRO A 100 14.41 -5.06 9.19
N SER A 101 14.20 -3.84 8.68
CA SER A 101 12.91 -3.17 8.68
C SER A 101 12.48 -2.76 7.27
N LEU A 102 11.20 -2.93 6.97
CA LEU A 102 10.59 -2.50 5.72
C LEU A 102 9.41 -1.56 6.02
N ILE A 103 9.53 -0.31 5.59
CA ILE A 103 8.44 0.67 5.65
C ILE A 103 7.95 0.92 4.24
N ILE A 104 6.65 0.75 4.00
CA ILE A 104 6.00 1.01 2.71
C ILE A 104 5.11 2.25 2.87
N ALA A 105 5.53 3.34 2.24
CA ALA A 105 4.84 4.62 2.30
C ALA A 105 4.00 4.84 1.04
N TYR A 106 2.69 5.05 1.18
CA TYR A 106 1.87 5.48 0.05
C TYR A 106 2.33 6.85 -0.42
N ALA A 107 2.65 6.96 -1.70
CA ALA A 107 3.22 8.17 -2.27
C ALA A 107 2.50 8.55 -3.57
N PRO A 108 1.45 9.39 -3.50
CA PRO A 108 0.76 9.86 -4.70
C PRO A 108 1.72 10.48 -5.71
N CYS A 109 1.65 10.01 -6.95
CA CYS A 109 2.48 10.43 -8.08
C CYS A 109 1.67 11.28 -9.06
N ILE A 110 2.34 12.08 -9.87
CA ILE A 110 1.69 12.84 -10.97
C ILE A 110 0.92 11.91 -11.93
N ASN A 111 1.37 10.65 -12.08
CA ASN A 111 0.71 9.64 -12.92
C ASN A 111 -0.64 9.16 -12.36
N HIS A 112 -0.95 9.39 -11.07
CA HIS A 112 -2.29 9.15 -10.54
C HIS A 112 -3.31 10.10 -11.16
N GLY A 113 -2.87 11.32 -11.49
CA GLY A 113 -3.74 12.34 -12.05
C GLY A 113 -4.82 12.76 -11.06
N ILE A 114 -4.41 13.15 -9.84
CA ILE A 114 -5.34 13.67 -8.82
C ILE A 114 -6.05 14.89 -9.40
N LYS A 115 -7.37 14.82 -9.57
CA LYS A 115 -8.16 15.88 -10.21
C LYS A 115 -8.10 17.21 -9.45
N LYS A 116 -7.95 17.17 -8.13
CA LYS A 116 -7.78 18.34 -7.27
C LYS A 116 -6.37 18.92 -7.33
N GLY A 117 -5.45 18.30 -8.07
CA GLY A 117 -4.05 18.69 -8.22
C GLY A 117 -3.12 18.11 -7.14
N MET A 118 -1.82 18.06 -7.45
CA MET A 118 -0.80 17.47 -6.59
C MET A 118 -0.62 18.20 -5.25
N SER A 119 -1.03 19.47 -5.12
CA SER A 119 -1.05 20.19 -3.85
C SER A 119 -1.98 19.56 -2.82
N LYS A 120 -2.85 18.63 -3.24
CA LYS A 120 -3.77 17.86 -2.40
C LYS A 120 -3.32 16.41 -2.19
N ALA A 121 -2.06 16.08 -2.48
CA ALA A 121 -1.55 14.71 -2.34
C ALA A 121 -1.75 14.15 -0.93
N GLN A 122 -1.51 14.93 0.12
CA GLN A 122 -1.74 14.46 1.49
C GLN A 122 -3.23 14.28 1.83
N THR A 123 -4.11 15.13 1.27
CA THR A 123 -5.56 14.91 1.38
C THR A 123 -5.97 13.62 0.64
N GLU A 124 -5.34 13.32 -0.49
CA GLU A 124 -5.58 12.08 -1.23
C GLU A 124 -5.12 10.84 -0.44
N GLU A 125 -4.00 10.93 0.27
CA GLU A 125 -3.56 9.88 1.20
C GLU A 125 -4.58 9.64 2.31
N GLN A 126 -5.13 10.73 2.89
CA GLN A 126 -6.18 10.65 3.90
C GLN A 126 -7.42 9.94 3.36
N LEU A 127 -7.93 10.36 2.19
CA LEU A 127 -9.09 9.74 1.56
C LEU A 127 -8.86 8.26 1.23
N ALA A 128 -7.65 7.92 0.76
CA ALA A 128 -7.26 6.53 0.48
C ALA A 128 -7.33 5.64 1.72
N VAL A 129 -6.89 6.15 2.87
CA VAL A 129 -6.97 5.41 4.13
C VAL A 129 -8.41 5.35 4.65
N GLU A 130 -9.15 6.46 4.60
CA GLU A 130 -10.53 6.51 5.09
C GLU A 130 -11.47 5.57 4.33
N CYS A 131 -11.32 5.43 3.01
CA CYS A 131 -12.15 4.51 2.22
C CYS A 131 -11.61 3.06 2.17
N GLY A 132 -10.43 2.79 2.74
CA GLY A 132 -9.83 1.45 2.76
C GLY A 132 -9.01 1.10 1.51
N TYR A 133 -8.78 2.08 0.62
CA TYR A 133 -7.90 1.88 -0.53
C TYR A 133 -6.45 1.61 -0.09
N TRP A 134 -6.00 2.25 0.99
CA TRP A 134 -4.74 2.02 1.68
C TRP A 134 -4.99 1.72 3.15
N ASN A 135 -4.12 0.91 3.79
CA ASN A 135 -4.23 0.59 5.21
C ASN A 135 -2.90 0.87 5.92
N ASN A 136 -2.96 1.65 6.98
CA ASN A 136 -1.82 1.86 7.87
C ASN A 136 -1.78 0.75 8.93
N PHE A 137 -0.62 0.14 9.10
CA PHE A 137 -0.39 -0.88 10.12
C PHE A 137 1.10 -1.00 10.45
N ARG A 138 1.40 -1.64 11.57
CA ARG A 138 2.75 -1.97 12.02
C ARG A 138 2.81 -3.42 12.49
N PHE A 139 3.88 -4.10 12.11
CA PHE A 139 4.22 -5.44 12.57
C PHE A 139 5.61 -5.41 13.19
N ASN A 140 5.70 -5.65 14.50
CA ASN A 140 6.95 -5.71 15.25
C ASN A 140 7.12 -7.12 15.83
N PRO A 141 7.86 -8.01 15.15
CA PRO A 141 8.04 -9.40 15.63
C PRO A 141 8.87 -9.50 16.92
N GLY A 142 9.64 -8.45 17.25
CA GLY A 142 10.43 -8.36 18.50
C GLY A 142 9.67 -7.81 19.71
N ALA A 143 8.40 -7.44 19.57
CA ALA A 143 7.61 -6.93 20.69
C ALA A 143 7.33 -8.05 21.71
N GLU A 144 7.41 -7.71 23.00
CA GLU A 144 7.04 -8.61 24.11
C GLU A 144 5.52 -8.82 24.22
N GLY A 145 4.73 -7.84 23.75
CA GLY A 145 3.26 -7.86 23.73
C GLY A 145 2.70 -8.20 22.35
N ASP A 146 1.61 -7.53 22.00
CA ASP A 146 1.01 -7.65 20.67
C ASP A 146 2.03 -7.27 19.59
N LYS A 147 2.10 -8.08 18.52
CA LYS A 147 3.07 -7.89 17.45
C LYS A 147 2.50 -7.19 16.23
N PHE A 148 1.19 -7.18 16.06
CA PHE A 148 0.53 -6.55 14.92
C PHE A 148 -0.48 -5.49 15.36
N PHE A 149 -0.38 -4.30 14.81
CA PHE A 149 -1.24 -3.15 15.09
C PHE A 149 -1.86 -2.66 13.79
N LEU A 150 -3.18 -2.81 13.65
CA LEU A 150 -3.94 -2.19 12.56
C LEU A 150 -4.28 -0.75 12.97
N ASP A 151 -3.51 0.19 12.42
CA ASP A 151 -3.63 1.62 12.78
C ASP A 151 -4.77 2.32 12.00
N SER A 152 -5.22 1.75 10.88
CA SER A 152 -6.39 2.22 10.15
C SER A 152 -7.70 1.87 10.85
N LYS A 153 -8.63 2.82 10.87
CA LYS A 153 -10.01 2.59 11.30
C LYS A 153 -10.79 1.75 10.27
N GLU A 154 -11.99 1.32 10.65
CA GLU A 154 -12.90 0.65 9.72
C GLU A 154 -13.20 1.56 8.51
N PRO A 155 -13.05 1.03 7.26
CA PRO A 155 -13.16 1.85 6.08
C PRO A 155 -14.60 2.30 5.82
N LYS A 156 -14.73 3.55 5.37
CA LYS A 156 -15.96 4.11 4.81
C LYS A 156 -16.12 3.59 3.38
N LYS A 157 -16.63 2.39 3.24
CA LYS A 157 -16.76 1.69 1.94
C LYS A 157 -17.55 2.50 0.92
N GLU A 158 -18.55 3.26 1.36
CA GLU A 158 -19.38 4.13 0.53
C GLU A 158 -18.60 5.20 -0.23
N ASP A 159 -17.42 5.60 0.28
CA ASP A 159 -16.56 6.61 -0.34
C ASP A 159 -15.57 6.01 -1.35
N TYR A 160 -15.47 4.67 -1.47
CA TYR A 160 -14.45 4.01 -2.27
C TYR A 160 -14.51 4.37 -3.75
N GLN A 161 -15.68 4.27 -4.36
CA GLN A 161 -15.86 4.59 -5.78
C GLN A 161 -15.64 6.09 -6.05
N ALA A 162 -16.02 6.96 -5.12
CA ALA A 162 -15.75 8.39 -5.22
C ALA A 162 -14.25 8.71 -5.15
N PHE A 163 -13.48 7.95 -4.35
CA PHE A 163 -12.02 8.04 -4.33
C PHE A 163 -11.43 7.67 -5.70
N LEU A 164 -11.83 6.53 -6.30
CA LEU A 164 -11.36 6.15 -7.63
C LEU A 164 -11.71 7.21 -8.68
N ASP A 165 -12.91 7.78 -8.62
CA ASP A 165 -13.34 8.87 -9.51
C ASP A 165 -12.53 10.16 -9.30
N GLY A 166 -11.81 10.31 -8.20
CA GLY A 166 -10.89 11.40 -7.92
C GLY A 166 -9.60 11.39 -8.75
N GLU A 167 -9.25 10.27 -9.38
CA GLU A 167 -7.99 10.07 -10.09
C GLU A 167 -8.19 9.79 -11.58
N VAL A 168 -7.38 10.45 -12.43
CA VAL A 168 -7.46 10.29 -13.89
C VAL A 168 -7.15 8.87 -14.32
N ARG A 169 -6.24 8.17 -13.67
CA ARG A 169 -5.86 6.78 -14.01
C ARG A 169 -7.03 5.79 -13.96
N TYR A 170 -8.06 6.03 -13.16
CA TYR A 170 -9.31 5.26 -13.16
C TYR A 170 -10.32 5.85 -14.14
N ASN A 171 -10.46 7.17 -14.18
CA ASN A 171 -11.39 7.82 -15.09
C ASN A 171 -11.06 7.59 -16.57
N ALA A 172 -9.79 7.42 -16.93
CA ALA A 172 -9.38 7.09 -18.30
C ALA A 172 -10.01 5.78 -18.77
N LEU A 173 -10.00 4.74 -17.93
CA LEU A 173 -10.67 3.47 -18.24
C LEU A 173 -12.18 3.64 -18.33
N LYS A 174 -12.79 4.37 -17.37
CA LYS A 174 -14.25 4.62 -17.35
C LYS A 174 -14.75 5.30 -18.62
N ARG A 175 -13.93 6.20 -19.21
CA ARG A 175 -14.24 6.85 -20.50
C ARG A 175 -14.00 5.94 -21.71
N ALA A 176 -12.92 5.16 -21.69
CA ALA A 176 -12.54 4.31 -22.82
C ALA A 176 -13.38 3.03 -22.92
N ASN A 177 -13.71 2.43 -21.78
CA ASN A 177 -14.49 1.18 -21.71
C ASN A 177 -15.27 1.14 -20.39
N PRO A 178 -16.48 1.72 -20.33
CA PRO A 178 -17.30 1.79 -19.13
C PRO A 178 -17.64 0.43 -18.51
N GLU A 179 -17.99 -0.57 -19.34
CA GLU A 179 -18.35 -1.91 -18.86
C GLU A 179 -17.18 -2.61 -18.19
N LYS A 180 -15.99 -2.50 -18.78
CA LYS A 180 -14.77 -3.06 -18.18
C LYS A 180 -14.39 -2.32 -16.91
N ALA A 181 -14.54 -0.98 -16.90
CA ALA A 181 -14.27 -0.16 -15.73
C ALA A 181 -15.15 -0.57 -14.55
N GLU A 182 -16.46 -0.72 -14.75
CA GLU A 182 -17.39 -1.15 -13.71
C GLU A 182 -16.97 -2.49 -13.09
N LYS A 183 -16.63 -3.47 -13.91
CA LYS A 183 -16.16 -4.79 -13.44
C LYS A 183 -14.85 -4.68 -12.64
N LEU A 184 -13.83 -3.99 -13.18
CA LEU A 184 -12.53 -3.91 -12.53
C LEU A 184 -12.57 -3.05 -11.26
N PHE A 185 -13.39 -2.00 -11.20
CA PHE A 185 -13.53 -1.16 -10.01
C PHE A 185 -14.28 -1.90 -8.89
N ALA A 186 -15.28 -2.72 -9.22
CA ALA A 186 -15.92 -3.61 -8.25
C ALA A 186 -14.92 -4.62 -7.67
N ILE A 187 -14.07 -5.22 -8.51
CA ILE A 187 -13.00 -6.14 -8.07
C ILE A 187 -12.00 -5.39 -7.18
N ASN A 188 -11.56 -4.18 -7.57
CA ASN A 188 -10.62 -3.37 -6.79
C ASN A 188 -11.17 -3.07 -5.39
N GLU A 189 -12.44 -2.66 -5.28
CA GLU A 189 -13.11 -2.42 -4.02
C GLU A 189 -13.21 -3.70 -3.17
N GLN A 190 -13.61 -4.81 -3.78
CA GLN A 190 -13.66 -6.10 -3.09
C GLN A 190 -12.28 -6.51 -2.55
N GLU A 191 -11.23 -6.42 -3.37
CA GLU A 191 -9.85 -6.70 -2.95
C GLU A 191 -9.40 -5.85 -1.76
N ALA A 192 -9.80 -4.58 -1.73
CA ALA A 192 -9.49 -3.66 -0.64
C ALA A 192 -10.21 -4.05 0.66
N MET A 193 -11.50 -4.39 0.60
CA MET A 193 -12.27 -4.84 1.76
C MET A 193 -11.78 -6.18 2.29
N GLU A 194 -11.45 -7.12 1.40
CA GLU A 194 -10.82 -8.40 1.76
C GLU A 194 -9.47 -8.19 2.45
N ARG A 195 -8.66 -7.23 1.96
CA ARG A 195 -7.39 -6.87 2.58
C ARG A 195 -7.58 -6.34 3.99
N TYR A 196 -8.51 -5.41 4.20
CA TYR A 196 -8.81 -4.89 5.54
C TYR A 196 -9.28 -6.00 6.47
N ALA A 197 -10.20 -6.86 6.03
CA ALA A 197 -10.68 -7.99 6.82
C ALA A 197 -9.55 -8.97 7.17
N TYR A 198 -8.61 -9.21 6.26
CA TYR A 198 -7.43 -10.02 6.52
C TYR A 198 -6.52 -9.38 7.57
N LEU A 199 -6.21 -8.08 7.45
CA LEU A 199 -5.40 -7.35 8.42
C LEU A 199 -6.04 -7.33 9.81
N LYS A 200 -7.37 -7.22 9.89
CA LYS A 200 -8.11 -7.32 11.15
C LYS A 200 -7.93 -8.68 11.83
N LYS A 201 -7.91 -9.77 11.06
CA LYS A 201 -7.61 -11.11 11.60
C LYS A 201 -6.17 -11.24 12.10
N LEU A 202 -5.21 -10.54 11.47
CA LEU A 202 -3.82 -10.57 11.94
C LEU A 202 -3.66 -9.95 13.34
N VAL A 203 -4.51 -9.00 13.74
CA VAL A 203 -4.52 -8.47 15.10
C VAL A 203 -4.76 -9.60 16.10
N ASP A 204 -5.72 -10.49 15.84
CA ASP A 204 -6.03 -11.62 16.70
C ASP A 204 -4.92 -12.70 16.67
N VAL A 205 -4.36 -12.97 15.47
CA VAL A 205 -3.28 -13.96 15.26
C VAL A 205 -2.00 -13.59 16.01
N TYR A 206 -1.68 -12.29 16.07
CA TYR A 206 -0.45 -11.78 16.68
C TYR A 206 -0.66 -11.13 18.05
N LYS A 207 -1.79 -11.40 18.68
CA LYS A 207 -2.06 -10.99 20.04
C LYS A 207 -1.17 -11.77 21.02
N ALA A 208 -0.70 -11.11 22.08
CA ALA A 208 0.05 -11.77 23.14
C ALA A 208 -0.80 -12.86 23.81
N GLU A 209 -0.18 -14.00 24.11
CA GLU A 209 -0.79 -15.02 24.97
C GLU A 209 -0.89 -14.46 26.39
N GLU A 210 -2.06 -14.61 27.03
CA GLU A 210 -2.31 -14.20 28.42
C GLU A 210 -1.57 -15.12 29.43
#